data_f817c532bc1d3ddefcc33a5899df44d9
#
_entry.id   f817c532bc1d3ddefcc33a5899df44d9
#
_cell.length_a   1.000
_cell.length_b   1.000
_cell.length_c   1.000
_cell.angle_alpha   90.00
_cell.angle_beta   90.00
_cell.angle_gamma   90.00
#
_symmetry.space_group_name_H-M   'P 1'
#
loop_
_entity.id
_entity.type
_entity.pdbx_description
1 polymer ?
#
loop_
_entity_poly.entity_id
_entity_poly.type
_entity_poly.pdbx_seq_one_letter_code
_entity_poly.pdbx_strand_id
1 'polypeptide(L)'
;MFTKEQEQLLDNFADKSDQLFDLGVTSTDSFTGEIGEYIVCKHFNLKKSNRVTQAVDGVSATGERYQVKAKVVTKNNFSYNLKDLPTQLFDILAIVYFDRLYTPLKIVIIPAKKIKNGEIRISSSTISTLENIDGLKIKIPAKAKTAINEFAVAYNNLEEAEIIRSRRIVGDIGEFYACRKLNLQQSENRNEKGIDARHENGLTFEIKTRRVYESGRRISETRRLNNLVGKSADYLVVVALDRNFKCAGMWLIPMQNLTNPKSANLKVVNTTVGTLNVIPSKISWLQTGETFKSFGVKKKPQPNQLNQ
;
A
#
# COMPACT_ATOMS: atom_id res chain seq x y z
N MET A 1 13.82 -4.14 17.44
CA MET A 1 13.38 -5.44 16.92
C MET A 1 11.95 -5.65 17.35
N PHE A 2 11.16 -6.44 16.61
CA PHE A 2 9.85 -6.88 17.08
C PHE A 2 9.99 -7.80 18.29
N THR A 3 9.00 -7.78 19.16
CA THR A 3 8.85 -8.81 20.19
C THR A 3 8.39 -10.11 19.54
N LYS A 4 8.52 -11.24 20.22
CA LYS A 4 8.00 -12.54 19.72
C LYS A 4 6.51 -12.46 19.41
N GLU A 5 5.75 -11.76 20.24
CA GLU A 5 4.32 -11.55 20.05
C GLU A 5 4.03 -10.77 18.75
N GLN A 6 4.75 -9.68 18.52
CA GLN A 6 4.63 -8.89 17.30
C GLN A 6 5.02 -9.70 16.05
N GLU A 7 6.03 -10.57 16.14
CA GLU A 7 6.40 -11.48 15.05
C GLU A 7 5.29 -12.49 14.75
N GLN A 8 4.63 -13.03 15.76
CA GLN A 8 3.49 -13.93 15.59
C GLN A 8 2.29 -13.22 14.93
N LEU A 9 2.03 -11.96 15.30
CA LEU A 9 0.99 -11.16 14.65
C LEU A 9 1.30 -10.94 13.16
N LEU A 10 2.55 -10.66 12.81
CA LEU A 10 2.97 -10.53 11.42
C LEU A 10 2.85 -11.84 10.64
N ASP A 11 3.27 -12.97 11.23
CA ASP A 11 3.14 -14.28 10.60
C ASP A 11 1.67 -14.62 10.34
N ASN A 12 0.79 -14.42 11.33
CA ASN A 12 -0.66 -14.62 11.16
C ASN A 12 -1.23 -13.71 10.08
N PHE A 13 -0.85 -12.43 10.06
CA PHE A 13 -1.30 -11.51 9.02
C PHE A 13 -0.82 -11.93 7.63
N ALA A 14 0.41 -12.43 7.51
CA ALA A 14 0.95 -12.94 6.25
C ALA A 14 0.13 -14.14 5.74
N ASP A 15 -0.16 -15.11 6.62
CA ASP A 15 -0.97 -16.27 6.28
C ASP A 15 -2.36 -15.89 5.80
N LYS A 16 -3.03 -14.94 6.49
CA LYS A 16 -4.35 -14.48 6.07
C LYS A 16 -4.31 -13.70 4.76
N SER A 17 -3.25 -12.94 4.50
CA SER A 17 -3.06 -12.26 3.22
C SER A 17 -2.83 -13.25 2.07
N ASP A 18 -2.06 -14.33 2.31
CA ASP A 18 -1.84 -15.39 1.33
C ASP A 18 -3.12 -16.18 1.04
N GLN A 19 -3.96 -16.45 2.04
CA GLN A 19 -5.29 -17.05 1.85
C GLN A 19 -6.18 -16.22 0.92
N LEU A 20 -6.20 -14.88 1.07
CA LEU A 20 -6.94 -14.01 0.15
C LEU A 20 -6.41 -14.09 -1.27
N PHE A 21 -5.08 -14.17 -1.42
CA PHE A 21 -4.44 -14.32 -2.72
C PHE A 21 -4.81 -15.66 -3.38
N ASP A 22 -4.74 -16.76 -2.65
CA ASP A 22 -5.07 -18.11 -3.17
C ASP A 22 -6.54 -18.25 -3.57
N LEU A 23 -7.43 -17.53 -2.89
CA LEU A 23 -8.85 -17.44 -3.25
C LEU A 23 -9.13 -16.49 -4.42
N GLY A 24 -8.12 -15.78 -4.94
CA GLY A 24 -8.25 -14.78 -5.98
C GLY A 24 -9.02 -13.53 -5.54
N VAL A 25 -9.14 -13.30 -4.23
CA VAL A 25 -9.73 -12.09 -3.65
C VAL A 25 -8.79 -10.91 -3.89
N THR A 26 -7.50 -11.11 -3.61
CA THR A 26 -6.45 -10.12 -3.85
C THR A 26 -5.38 -10.67 -4.79
N SER A 27 -4.64 -9.77 -5.42
CA SER A 27 -3.48 -10.08 -6.28
C SER A 27 -2.26 -9.26 -5.92
N THR A 28 -2.44 -8.25 -5.07
CA THR A 28 -1.38 -7.36 -4.56
C THR A 28 -1.61 -7.06 -3.08
N ASP A 29 -0.81 -6.12 -2.55
CA ASP A 29 -0.96 -5.60 -1.18
C ASP A 29 -1.92 -4.39 -1.11
N SER A 30 -2.70 -4.12 -2.17
CA SER A 30 -3.78 -3.11 -2.18
C SER A 30 -5.11 -3.67 -1.65
N PHE A 31 -5.07 -4.27 -0.49
CA PHE A 31 -6.13 -5.11 0.06
C PHE A 31 -7.53 -4.48 0.01
N THR A 32 -7.70 -3.26 0.53
CA THR A 32 -9.03 -2.63 0.59
C THR A 32 -9.67 -2.46 -0.78
N GLY A 33 -8.89 -2.00 -1.76
CA GLY A 33 -9.36 -1.83 -3.13
C GLY A 33 -9.75 -3.16 -3.78
N GLU A 34 -8.84 -4.14 -3.72
CA GLU A 34 -9.03 -5.43 -4.37
C GLU A 34 -10.14 -6.28 -3.72
N ILE A 35 -10.32 -6.21 -2.39
CA ILE A 35 -11.48 -6.81 -1.72
C ILE A 35 -12.78 -6.19 -2.24
N GLY A 36 -12.82 -4.85 -2.40
CA GLY A 36 -13.98 -4.17 -2.98
C GLY A 36 -14.26 -4.60 -4.41
N GLU A 37 -13.23 -4.64 -5.27
CA GLU A 37 -13.33 -5.12 -6.64
C GLU A 37 -13.87 -6.56 -6.70
N TYR A 38 -13.31 -7.45 -5.86
CA TYR A 38 -13.76 -8.83 -5.79
C TYR A 38 -15.24 -8.94 -5.44
N ILE A 39 -15.70 -8.21 -4.42
CA ILE A 39 -17.08 -8.24 -3.96
C ILE A 39 -18.03 -7.73 -5.03
N VAL A 40 -17.71 -6.60 -5.67
CA VAL A 40 -18.52 -6.04 -6.75
C VAL A 40 -18.59 -7.02 -7.93
N CYS A 41 -17.45 -7.57 -8.34
CA CYS A 41 -17.42 -8.56 -9.43
C CYS A 41 -18.27 -9.80 -9.13
N LYS A 42 -18.22 -10.30 -7.88
CA LYS A 42 -19.05 -11.46 -7.49
C LYS A 42 -20.51 -11.14 -7.36
N HIS A 43 -20.85 -9.98 -6.79
CA HIS A 43 -22.24 -9.58 -6.61
C HIS A 43 -22.97 -9.36 -7.92
N PHE A 44 -22.34 -8.65 -8.88
CA PHE A 44 -22.91 -8.32 -10.18
C PHE A 44 -22.55 -9.32 -11.30
N ASN A 45 -21.84 -10.40 -10.95
CA ASN A 45 -21.36 -11.41 -11.92
C ASN A 45 -20.53 -10.79 -13.06
N LEU A 46 -19.61 -9.87 -12.70
CA LEU A 46 -18.74 -9.22 -13.68
C LEU A 46 -17.53 -10.10 -14.01
N LYS A 47 -17.08 -10.03 -15.25
CA LYS A 47 -15.76 -10.53 -15.64
C LYS A 47 -14.71 -9.54 -15.15
N LYS A 48 -13.84 -9.96 -14.21
CA LYS A 48 -12.76 -9.11 -13.70
C LYS A 48 -11.82 -8.69 -14.83
N SER A 49 -11.48 -7.41 -14.90
CA SER A 49 -10.57 -6.86 -15.89
C SER A 49 -9.12 -7.18 -15.56
N ASN A 50 -8.23 -7.10 -16.56
CA ASN A 50 -6.79 -7.20 -16.33
C ASN A 50 -6.27 -5.97 -15.60
N ARG A 51 -5.25 -6.13 -14.75
CA ARG A 51 -4.62 -5.06 -13.97
C ARG A 51 -4.07 -3.90 -14.81
N VAL A 52 -3.78 -4.14 -16.08
CA VAL A 52 -3.28 -3.12 -17.02
C VAL A 52 -4.41 -2.30 -17.65
N THR A 53 -5.66 -2.71 -17.48
CA THR A 53 -6.82 -1.97 -18.01
C THR A 53 -7.09 -0.77 -17.12
N GLN A 54 -6.80 0.42 -17.65
CA GLN A 54 -6.95 1.64 -16.87
C GLN A 54 -8.43 1.89 -16.51
N ALA A 55 -8.69 2.13 -15.23
CA ALA A 55 -9.99 2.54 -14.69
C ALA A 55 -11.18 1.61 -14.99
N VAL A 56 -10.94 0.33 -15.32
CA VAL A 56 -11.98 -0.67 -15.48
C VAL A 56 -11.63 -1.90 -14.67
N ASP A 57 -12.38 -2.14 -13.59
CA ASP A 57 -12.14 -3.25 -12.68
C ASP A 57 -12.97 -4.49 -13.02
N GLY A 58 -14.08 -4.31 -13.75
CA GLY A 58 -14.93 -5.41 -14.21
C GLY A 58 -15.85 -5.01 -15.35
N VAL A 59 -16.31 -6.02 -16.11
CA VAL A 59 -17.22 -5.82 -17.26
C VAL A 59 -18.40 -6.76 -17.11
N SER A 60 -19.64 -6.24 -17.28
CA SER A 60 -20.88 -7.03 -17.26
C SER A 60 -21.03 -7.88 -18.53
N ALA A 61 -21.99 -8.81 -18.51
CA ALA A 61 -22.33 -9.59 -19.68
C ALA A 61 -22.88 -8.72 -20.84
N THR A 62 -23.43 -7.56 -20.53
CA THR A 62 -23.93 -6.56 -21.51
C THR A 62 -22.85 -5.60 -22.00
N GLY A 63 -21.61 -5.74 -21.50
CA GLY A 63 -20.48 -4.91 -21.90
C GLY A 63 -20.29 -3.64 -21.06
N GLU A 64 -21.10 -3.40 -20.03
CA GLU A 64 -20.93 -2.23 -19.16
C GLU A 64 -19.64 -2.34 -18.34
N ARG A 65 -18.87 -1.27 -18.33
CA ARG A 65 -17.56 -1.17 -17.67
C ARG A 65 -17.71 -0.57 -16.27
N TYR A 66 -17.24 -1.28 -15.28
CA TYR A 66 -17.31 -0.88 -13.88
C TYR A 66 -15.95 -0.41 -13.36
N GLN A 67 -15.92 0.80 -12.79
CA GLN A 67 -14.83 1.25 -11.93
C GLN A 67 -15.26 1.04 -10.47
N VAL A 68 -14.41 0.43 -9.66
CA VAL A 68 -14.71 0.16 -8.25
C VAL A 68 -13.86 1.07 -7.35
N LYS A 69 -14.50 1.60 -6.33
CA LYS A 69 -13.83 2.26 -5.20
C LYS A 69 -14.28 1.62 -3.91
N ALA A 70 -13.38 1.54 -2.94
CA ALA A 70 -13.67 0.93 -1.66
C ALA A 70 -13.24 1.83 -0.50
N LYS A 71 -14.05 1.87 0.55
CA LYS A 71 -13.76 2.66 1.74
C LYS A 71 -14.18 1.91 3.01
N VAL A 72 -13.27 1.82 3.96
CA VAL A 72 -13.61 1.43 5.33
C VAL A 72 -14.13 2.66 6.06
N VAL A 73 -15.29 2.55 6.68
CA VAL A 73 -15.96 3.64 7.40
C VAL A 73 -16.00 3.36 8.89
N THR A 74 -15.99 4.44 9.65
CA THR A 74 -16.20 4.43 11.11
C THR A 74 -17.49 5.15 11.44
N LYS A 75 -18.24 4.65 12.41
CA LYS A 75 -19.49 5.29 12.89
C LYS A 75 -20.48 5.65 11.76
N ASN A 76 -20.63 4.77 10.77
CA ASN A 76 -21.53 4.97 9.62
C ASN A 76 -21.30 6.29 8.85
N ASN A 77 -20.08 6.80 8.86
CA ASN A 77 -19.73 7.98 8.06
C ASN A 77 -19.40 7.58 6.61
N PHE A 78 -20.43 7.56 5.77
CA PHE A 78 -20.31 7.21 4.34
C PHE A 78 -19.79 8.34 3.44
N SER A 79 -19.33 9.46 4.00
CA SER A 79 -18.81 10.56 3.19
C SER A 79 -17.57 10.12 2.37
N TYR A 80 -17.55 10.47 1.08
CA TYR A 80 -16.41 10.19 0.20
C TYR A 80 -16.29 11.31 -0.83
N ASN A 81 -15.07 11.84 -0.98
CA ASN A 81 -14.75 12.79 -2.02
C ASN A 81 -13.77 12.13 -3.01
N LEU A 82 -14.22 11.93 -4.23
CA LEU A 82 -13.45 11.34 -5.31
C LEU A 82 -13.17 12.40 -6.36
N LYS A 83 -11.93 12.47 -6.81
CA LYS A 83 -11.44 13.40 -7.82
C LYS A 83 -10.67 12.66 -8.89
N ASP A 84 -10.44 13.33 -10.01
CA ASP A 84 -9.66 12.83 -11.13
C ASP A 84 -10.15 11.48 -11.67
N LEU A 85 -11.47 11.26 -11.63
CA LEU A 85 -12.08 10.07 -12.17
C LEU A 85 -12.13 10.15 -13.71
N PRO A 86 -11.52 9.20 -14.43
CA PRO A 86 -11.54 9.18 -15.90
C PRO A 86 -12.89 8.63 -16.41
N THR A 87 -13.96 9.43 -16.30
CA THR A 87 -15.34 9.03 -16.56
C THR A 87 -15.61 8.54 -17.99
N GLN A 88 -14.72 8.86 -18.92
CA GLN A 88 -14.76 8.36 -20.30
C GLN A 88 -14.35 6.87 -20.43
N LEU A 89 -13.69 6.31 -19.42
CA LEU A 89 -13.18 4.94 -19.47
C LEU A 89 -14.12 3.90 -18.85
N PHE A 90 -15.13 4.32 -18.08
CA PHE A 90 -16.09 3.42 -17.45
C PHE A 90 -17.52 3.95 -17.58
N ASP A 91 -18.50 3.09 -17.38
CA ASP A 91 -19.92 3.43 -17.50
C ASP A 91 -20.58 3.56 -16.11
N ILE A 92 -20.09 2.78 -15.14
CA ILE A 92 -20.61 2.72 -13.78
C ILE A 92 -19.47 2.83 -12.78
N LEU A 93 -19.61 3.72 -11.79
CA LEU A 93 -18.82 3.76 -10.59
C LEU A 93 -19.55 3.00 -9.48
N ALA A 94 -18.94 1.93 -8.96
CA ALA A 94 -19.43 1.19 -7.80
C ALA A 94 -18.57 1.52 -6.58
N ILE A 95 -19.17 1.96 -5.48
CA ILE A 95 -18.45 2.29 -4.26
C ILE A 95 -18.89 1.33 -3.16
N VAL A 96 -17.93 0.54 -2.66
CA VAL A 96 -18.17 -0.38 -1.55
C VAL A 96 -17.76 0.26 -0.25
N TYR A 97 -18.65 0.31 0.71
CA TYR A 97 -18.39 0.74 2.07
C TYR A 97 -18.32 -0.47 3.01
N PHE A 98 -17.25 -0.52 3.80
CA PHE A 98 -16.97 -1.57 4.75
C PHE A 98 -16.97 -1.06 6.19
N ASP A 99 -17.29 -1.92 7.12
CA ASP A 99 -16.88 -1.75 8.50
C ASP A 99 -15.37 -2.10 8.69
N ARG A 100 -14.90 -2.06 9.94
CA ARG A 100 -13.49 -2.38 10.25
C ARG A 100 -13.13 -3.86 10.00
N LEU A 101 -14.13 -4.76 9.99
CA LEU A 101 -13.96 -6.18 9.71
C LEU A 101 -14.14 -6.51 8.21
N TYR A 102 -14.13 -5.50 7.34
CA TYR A 102 -14.41 -5.63 5.92
C TYR A 102 -15.77 -6.28 5.60
N THR A 103 -16.71 -6.23 6.57
CA THR A 103 -18.11 -6.57 6.28
C THR A 103 -18.70 -5.49 5.39
N PRO A 104 -19.22 -5.81 4.21
CA PRO A 104 -19.83 -4.80 3.35
C PRO A 104 -21.08 -4.25 4.03
N LEU A 105 -21.14 -2.94 4.16
CA LEU A 105 -22.28 -2.22 4.68
C LEU A 105 -23.21 -1.76 3.57
N LYS A 106 -22.63 -1.37 2.43
CA LYS A 106 -23.37 -0.81 1.30
C LYS A 106 -22.53 -0.82 0.03
N ILE A 107 -23.18 -1.05 -1.12
CA ILE A 107 -22.63 -0.71 -2.45
C ILE A 107 -23.48 0.43 -3.01
N VAL A 108 -22.83 1.53 -3.40
CA VAL A 108 -23.46 2.67 -4.08
C VAL A 108 -23.11 2.61 -5.55
N ILE A 109 -24.13 2.77 -6.41
CA ILE A 109 -24.03 2.69 -7.85
C ILE A 109 -24.26 4.07 -8.46
N ILE A 110 -23.31 4.53 -9.25
CA ILE A 110 -23.35 5.86 -9.86
C ILE A 110 -23.00 5.76 -11.34
N PRO A 111 -23.96 6.02 -12.26
CA PRO A 111 -23.65 6.15 -13.67
C PRO A 111 -22.61 7.24 -13.93
N ALA A 112 -21.60 6.97 -14.78
CA ALA A 112 -20.53 7.91 -15.08
C ALA A 112 -21.04 9.27 -15.56
N LYS A 113 -22.16 9.30 -16.31
CA LYS A 113 -22.84 10.52 -16.78
C LYS A 113 -23.32 11.46 -15.66
N LYS A 114 -23.45 10.97 -14.42
CA LYS A 114 -23.81 11.79 -13.24
C LYS A 114 -22.59 12.41 -12.56
N ILE A 115 -21.37 12.04 -12.96
CA ILE A 115 -20.12 12.55 -12.40
C ILE A 115 -19.69 13.76 -13.23
N LYS A 116 -19.59 14.93 -12.60
CA LYS A 116 -19.22 16.17 -13.29
C LYS A 116 -17.71 16.43 -13.16
N ASN A 117 -17.04 16.71 -14.26
CA ASN A 117 -15.61 17.03 -14.33
C ASN A 117 -14.69 16.00 -13.64
N GLY A 118 -15.09 14.72 -13.63
CA GLY A 118 -14.33 13.68 -12.94
C GLY A 118 -14.39 13.77 -11.42
N GLU A 119 -15.27 14.57 -10.84
CA GLU A 119 -15.39 14.74 -9.39
C GLU A 119 -16.78 14.35 -8.89
N ILE A 120 -16.82 13.68 -7.75
CA ILE A 120 -18.06 13.41 -7.03
C ILE A 120 -17.82 13.44 -5.53
N ARG A 121 -18.70 14.16 -4.83
CA ARG A 121 -18.75 14.21 -3.38
C ARG A 121 -20.00 13.50 -2.88
N ILE A 122 -19.80 12.44 -2.11
CA ILE A 122 -20.85 11.72 -1.42
C ILE A 122 -20.83 12.16 0.04
N SER A 123 -21.99 12.46 0.57
CA SER A 123 -22.20 12.74 2.00
C SER A 123 -23.15 11.70 2.60
N SER A 124 -23.19 11.59 3.92
CA SER A 124 -24.13 10.72 4.60
C SER A 124 -25.58 11.09 4.32
N SER A 125 -25.88 12.34 3.99
CA SER A 125 -27.21 12.81 3.61
C SER A 125 -27.58 12.50 2.16
N THR A 126 -26.60 12.49 1.25
CA THR A 126 -26.87 12.24 -0.20
C THR A 126 -26.86 10.76 -0.55
N ILE A 127 -26.30 9.90 0.30
CA ILE A 127 -26.18 8.47 -0.03
C ILE A 127 -27.53 7.77 -0.16
N SER A 128 -28.56 8.24 0.56
CA SER A 128 -29.93 7.70 0.48
C SER A 128 -30.63 8.03 -0.82
N THR A 129 -30.23 9.06 -1.54
CA THR A 129 -30.78 9.46 -2.85
C THR A 129 -30.10 8.76 -4.01
N LEU A 130 -28.99 8.08 -3.76
CA LEU A 130 -28.25 7.31 -4.75
C LEU A 130 -28.77 5.87 -4.79
N GLU A 131 -28.71 5.26 -5.96
CA GLU A 131 -28.93 3.83 -6.08
C GLU A 131 -27.93 3.08 -5.22
N ASN A 132 -28.43 2.22 -4.33
CA ASN A 132 -27.57 1.50 -3.41
C ASN A 132 -28.13 0.12 -3.05
N ILE A 133 -27.22 -0.76 -2.68
CA ILE A 133 -27.50 -2.12 -2.23
C ILE A 133 -27.07 -2.23 -0.77
N ASP A 134 -28.01 -2.63 0.08
CA ASP A 134 -27.74 -2.89 1.49
C ASP A 134 -26.79 -4.07 1.68
N GLY A 135 -25.94 -3.99 2.68
CA GLY A 135 -24.91 -4.99 2.97
C GLY A 135 -25.45 -6.42 3.11
N LEU A 136 -26.64 -6.58 3.68
CA LEU A 136 -27.28 -7.90 3.85
C LEU A 136 -27.67 -8.56 2.52
N LYS A 137 -27.84 -7.77 1.46
CA LYS A 137 -28.19 -8.25 0.12
C LYS A 137 -26.96 -8.51 -0.76
N ILE A 138 -25.74 -8.18 -0.28
CA ILE A 138 -24.52 -8.36 -1.05
C ILE A 138 -24.11 -9.83 -1.05
N LYS A 139 -23.99 -10.37 -2.27
CA LYS A 139 -23.63 -11.79 -2.46
C LYS A 139 -22.11 -11.95 -2.48
N ILE A 140 -21.59 -12.75 -1.55
CA ILE A 140 -20.18 -13.09 -1.46
C ILE A 140 -20.08 -14.60 -1.23
N PRO A 141 -19.20 -15.33 -1.93
CA PRO A 141 -18.97 -16.75 -1.65
C PRO A 141 -18.56 -16.96 -0.19
N ALA A 142 -19.16 -17.93 0.50
CA ALA A 142 -18.98 -18.14 1.94
C ALA A 142 -17.49 -18.25 2.32
N LYS A 143 -16.71 -19.04 1.57
CA LYS A 143 -15.26 -19.22 1.81
C LYS A 143 -14.48 -17.91 1.72
N ALA A 144 -14.80 -17.05 0.75
CA ALA A 144 -14.17 -15.74 0.62
C ALA A 144 -14.59 -14.80 1.75
N LYS A 145 -15.87 -14.82 2.16
CA LYS A 145 -16.36 -14.02 3.28
C LYS A 145 -15.62 -14.35 4.58
N THR A 146 -15.44 -15.65 4.88
CA THR A 146 -14.66 -16.09 6.05
C THR A 146 -13.22 -15.61 5.98
N ALA A 147 -12.53 -15.82 4.86
CA ALA A 147 -11.14 -15.41 4.70
C ALA A 147 -10.95 -13.88 4.80
N ILE A 148 -11.87 -13.08 4.24
CA ILE A 148 -11.86 -11.63 4.35
C ILE A 148 -12.01 -11.19 5.82
N ASN A 149 -12.90 -11.82 6.58
CA ASN A 149 -13.09 -11.51 7.99
C ASN A 149 -11.85 -11.89 8.84
N GLU A 150 -11.28 -13.07 8.63
CA GLU A 150 -10.05 -13.49 9.31
C GLU A 150 -8.88 -12.56 9.01
N PHE A 151 -8.73 -12.14 7.76
CA PHE A 151 -7.76 -11.13 7.35
C PHE A 151 -7.99 -9.81 8.09
N ALA A 152 -9.24 -9.36 8.19
CA ALA A 152 -9.58 -8.12 8.88
C ALA A 152 -9.24 -8.17 10.37
N VAL A 153 -9.47 -9.31 11.02
CA VAL A 153 -9.07 -9.53 12.42
C VAL A 153 -7.55 -9.44 12.57
N ALA A 154 -6.80 -10.15 11.70
CA ALA A 154 -5.35 -10.10 11.72
C ALA A 154 -4.81 -8.67 11.45
N TYR A 155 -5.46 -7.92 10.57
CA TYR A 155 -5.16 -6.51 10.33
C TYR A 155 -5.36 -5.65 11.59
N ASN A 156 -6.51 -5.79 12.26
CA ASN A 156 -6.83 -5.01 13.45
C ASN A 156 -5.84 -5.32 14.59
N ASN A 157 -5.41 -6.57 14.74
CA ASN A 157 -4.39 -6.94 15.72
C ASN A 157 -3.05 -6.23 15.48
N LEU A 158 -2.65 -6.03 14.20
CA LEU A 158 -1.45 -5.23 13.89
C LEU A 158 -1.63 -3.75 14.22
N GLU A 159 -2.84 -3.21 14.05
CA GLU A 159 -3.16 -1.82 14.40
C GLU A 159 -3.16 -1.62 15.94
N GLU A 160 -3.74 -2.56 16.68
CA GLU A 160 -3.76 -2.55 18.16
C GLU A 160 -2.35 -2.72 18.76
N ALA A 161 -1.49 -3.49 18.11
CA ALA A 161 -0.07 -3.62 18.48
C ALA A 161 0.82 -2.46 18.00
N GLU A 162 0.22 -1.42 17.41
CA GLU A 162 0.90 -0.23 16.88
C GLU A 162 1.97 -0.53 15.82
N ILE A 163 1.88 -1.69 15.16
CA ILE A 163 2.77 -2.07 14.06
C ILE A 163 2.40 -1.31 12.79
N ILE A 164 1.10 -1.08 12.60
CA ILE A 164 0.57 -0.29 11.49
C ILE A 164 -0.30 0.85 12.01
N ARG A 165 -0.38 1.94 11.23
CA ARG A 165 -1.13 3.15 11.59
C ARG A 165 -2.17 3.51 10.53
N SER A 166 -2.15 2.85 9.40
CA SER A 166 -3.00 3.17 8.24
C SER A 166 -3.26 1.95 7.37
N ARG A 167 -4.05 2.15 6.31
CA ARG A 167 -4.27 1.09 5.30
C ARG A 167 -3.09 0.91 4.32
N ARG A 168 -1.98 1.61 4.53
CA ARG A 168 -0.72 1.43 3.77
C ARG A 168 0.19 0.41 4.43
N ILE A 169 -0.30 -0.77 4.66
CA ILE A 169 0.27 -1.82 5.50
C ILE A 169 1.77 -2.03 5.26
N VAL A 170 2.18 -2.25 4.00
CA VAL A 170 3.58 -2.46 3.64
C VAL A 170 4.44 -1.25 4.03
N GLY A 171 3.94 -0.03 3.80
CA GLY A 171 4.61 1.21 4.20
C GLY A 171 4.76 1.31 5.71
N ASP A 172 3.66 1.15 6.43
CA ASP A 172 3.64 1.27 7.89
C ASP A 172 4.57 0.25 8.58
N ILE A 173 4.57 -1.01 8.13
CA ILE A 173 5.48 -2.04 8.65
C ILE A 173 6.95 -1.66 8.41
N GLY A 174 7.27 -1.15 7.23
CA GLY A 174 8.63 -0.70 6.92
C GLY A 174 9.05 0.52 7.74
N GLU A 175 8.16 1.48 7.93
CA GLU A 175 8.39 2.63 8.81
C GLU A 175 8.64 2.17 10.25
N PHE A 176 7.85 1.21 10.74
CA PHE A 176 8.05 0.63 12.07
C PHE A 176 9.44 -0.02 12.21
N TYR A 177 9.87 -0.83 11.21
CA TYR A 177 11.22 -1.42 11.21
C TYR A 177 12.31 -0.35 11.19
N ALA A 178 12.21 0.63 10.30
CA ALA A 178 13.21 1.67 10.15
C ALA A 178 13.33 2.50 11.43
N CYS A 179 12.21 2.93 12.01
CA CYS A 179 12.22 3.73 13.23
C CYS A 179 12.85 2.98 14.41
N ARG A 180 12.50 1.72 14.60
CA ARG A 180 13.09 0.91 15.68
C ARG A 180 14.56 0.58 15.45
N LYS A 181 14.95 0.29 14.20
CA LYS A 181 16.33 -0.10 13.88
C LYS A 181 17.29 1.08 13.96
N LEU A 182 16.84 2.25 13.56
CA LEU A 182 17.65 3.47 13.46
C LEU A 182 17.40 4.44 14.63
N ASN A 183 16.60 4.04 15.62
CA ASN A 183 16.20 4.90 16.76
C ASN A 183 15.61 6.24 16.30
N LEU A 184 14.65 6.17 15.36
CA LEU A 184 13.99 7.35 14.83
C LEU A 184 12.63 7.56 15.51
N GLN A 185 12.27 8.81 15.67
CA GLN A 185 10.92 9.22 16.02
C GLN A 185 10.09 9.37 14.74
N GLN A 186 9.03 8.60 14.65
CA GLN A 186 8.11 8.64 13.51
C GLN A 186 7.35 9.98 13.51
N SER A 187 7.13 10.58 12.31
CA SER A 187 6.40 11.81 12.19
C SER A 187 4.95 11.63 12.66
N GLU A 188 4.48 12.53 13.54
CA GLU A 188 3.09 12.55 14.01
C GLU A 188 2.14 12.94 12.87
N ASN A 189 2.58 13.86 12.03
CA ASN A 189 1.83 14.27 10.85
C ASN A 189 2.06 13.30 9.69
N ARG A 190 1.17 12.35 9.50
CA ARG A 190 1.20 11.36 8.40
C ARG A 190 1.18 11.97 6.99
N ASN A 191 0.83 13.25 6.88
CA ASN A 191 0.78 13.99 5.63
C ASN A 191 1.96 14.95 5.48
N GLU A 192 2.96 14.89 6.34
CA GLU A 192 4.18 15.68 6.20
C GLU A 192 4.88 15.25 4.91
N LYS A 193 4.99 16.19 3.99
CA LYS A 193 5.46 15.88 2.64
C LYS A 193 6.95 15.58 2.63
N GLY A 194 7.30 14.32 2.38
CA GLY A 194 8.69 13.90 2.17
C GLY A 194 9.50 13.67 3.43
N ILE A 195 8.87 13.61 4.60
CA ILE A 195 9.52 13.26 5.86
C ILE A 195 8.63 12.28 6.62
N ASP A 196 9.11 11.05 6.78
CA ASP A 196 8.39 10.00 7.49
C ASP A 196 8.87 9.85 8.94
N ALA A 197 10.13 10.23 9.22
CA ALA A 197 10.71 10.15 10.56
C ALA A 197 11.85 11.15 10.78
N ARG A 198 12.20 11.37 12.07
CA ARG A 198 13.29 12.26 12.50
C ARG A 198 14.16 11.54 13.52
N HIS A 199 15.43 11.88 13.52
CA HIS A 199 16.35 11.48 14.58
C HIS A 199 16.54 12.63 15.58
N GLU A 200 16.95 12.33 16.81
CA GLU A 200 17.16 13.32 17.87
C GLU A 200 18.16 14.43 17.52
N ASN A 201 19.11 14.14 16.62
CA ASN A 201 20.08 15.13 16.12
C ASN A 201 19.52 16.04 15.00
N GLY A 202 18.23 15.96 14.69
CA GLY A 202 17.55 16.79 13.68
C GLY A 202 17.56 16.21 12.26
N LEU A 203 18.27 15.12 11.98
CA LEU A 203 18.23 14.46 10.68
C LEU A 203 16.84 13.94 10.34
N THR A 204 16.46 14.08 9.07
CA THR A 204 15.14 13.73 8.54
C THR A 204 15.21 12.57 7.55
N PHE A 205 14.18 11.73 7.55
CA PHE A 205 14.17 10.47 6.80
C PHE A 205 12.87 10.33 6.01
N GLU A 206 13.00 10.01 4.73
CA GLU A 206 11.93 9.44 3.90
C GLU A 206 12.10 7.91 3.89
N ILE A 207 11.03 7.16 4.09
CA ILE A 207 11.07 5.70 4.16
C ILE A 207 10.29 5.11 2.98
N LYS A 208 10.91 4.20 2.26
CA LYS A 208 10.28 3.48 1.14
C LYS A 208 10.36 1.98 1.37
N THR A 209 9.23 1.34 1.37
CA THR A 209 9.13 -0.10 1.63
C THR A 209 8.62 -0.85 0.42
N ARG A 210 9.15 -2.05 0.22
CA ARG A 210 8.63 -3.02 -0.75
C ARG A 210 8.62 -4.41 -0.15
N ARG A 211 7.54 -5.13 -0.36
CA ARG A 211 7.46 -6.57 -0.12
C ARG A 211 8.01 -7.28 -1.34
N VAL A 212 8.94 -8.20 -1.14
CA VAL A 212 9.67 -8.88 -2.21
C VAL A 212 9.45 -10.38 -2.09
N TYR A 213 9.14 -10.99 -3.20
CA TYR A 213 8.93 -12.43 -3.30
C TYR A 213 10.07 -13.06 -4.09
N GLU A 214 10.65 -14.12 -3.56
CA GLU A 214 11.74 -14.88 -4.20
C GLU A 214 11.20 -15.96 -5.13
N SER A 215 9.98 -16.43 -4.88
CA SER A 215 9.33 -17.50 -5.64
C SER A 215 7.81 -17.36 -5.61
N GLY A 216 7.13 -18.18 -6.41
CA GLY A 216 5.67 -18.22 -6.45
C GLY A 216 5.04 -17.21 -7.39
N ARG A 217 3.71 -17.09 -7.33
CA ARG A 217 2.90 -16.28 -8.26
C ARG A 217 3.17 -14.79 -8.16
N ARG A 218 3.71 -14.32 -7.04
CA ARG A 218 3.95 -12.89 -6.78
C ARG A 218 5.38 -12.44 -7.07
N ILE A 219 6.23 -13.30 -7.63
CA ILE A 219 7.63 -12.98 -7.95
C ILE A 219 7.77 -11.78 -8.91
N SER A 220 6.76 -11.56 -9.76
CA SER A 220 6.72 -10.46 -10.72
C SER A 220 6.20 -9.13 -10.15
N GLU A 221 5.86 -9.07 -8.86
CA GLU A 221 5.41 -7.82 -8.27
C GLU A 221 6.45 -6.72 -8.39
N THR A 222 5.96 -5.50 -8.60
CA THR A 222 6.82 -4.37 -8.83
C THR A 222 7.70 -4.06 -7.62
N ARG A 223 9.00 -4.00 -7.87
CA ARG A 223 10.03 -3.56 -6.92
C ARG A 223 10.41 -2.09 -7.13
N ARG A 224 9.56 -1.36 -7.86
CA ARG A 224 9.81 0.03 -8.22
C ARG A 224 9.56 0.95 -7.03
N LEU A 225 10.53 1.79 -6.75
CA LEU A 225 10.42 2.92 -5.83
C LEU A 225 10.06 4.16 -6.64
N ASN A 226 8.96 4.81 -6.28
CA ASN A 226 8.48 6.02 -6.95
C ASN A 226 8.60 7.25 -6.04
N ASN A 227 8.49 8.43 -6.65
CA ASN A 227 8.46 9.70 -5.94
C ASN A 227 9.70 9.95 -5.06
N LEU A 228 10.89 9.71 -5.62
CA LEU A 228 12.16 9.91 -4.93
C LEU A 228 12.70 11.35 -5.10
N VAL A 229 12.13 12.11 -6.04
CA VAL A 229 12.57 13.47 -6.38
C VAL A 229 11.78 14.50 -5.60
N GLY A 230 12.45 15.58 -5.19
CA GLY A 230 11.79 16.72 -4.52
C GLY A 230 11.37 16.42 -3.10
N LYS A 231 12.04 15.46 -2.45
CA LYS A 231 11.86 15.17 -1.03
C LYS A 231 12.79 16.08 -0.22
N SER A 232 12.29 16.53 0.93
CA SER A 232 13.01 17.40 1.84
C SER A 232 13.83 16.66 2.90
N ALA A 233 13.77 15.34 2.93
CA ALA A 233 14.53 14.53 3.87
C ALA A 233 16.03 14.53 3.56
N ASP A 234 16.86 14.35 4.58
CA ASP A 234 18.31 14.18 4.45
C ASP A 234 18.67 12.80 3.92
N TYR A 235 17.88 11.80 4.29
CA TYR A 235 18.14 10.40 3.93
C TYR A 235 16.90 9.69 3.42
N LEU A 236 17.12 8.77 2.47
CA LEU A 236 16.17 7.75 2.07
C LEU A 236 16.51 6.43 2.76
N VAL A 237 15.56 5.88 3.51
CA VAL A 237 15.62 4.50 4.00
C VAL A 237 14.80 3.61 3.09
N VAL A 238 15.45 2.57 2.54
CA VAL A 238 14.78 1.56 1.73
C VAL A 238 14.66 0.29 2.57
N VAL A 239 13.43 -0.18 2.77
CA VAL A 239 13.14 -1.41 3.51
C VAL A 239 12.59 -2.45 2.55
N ALA A 240 13.24 -3.61 2.47
CA ALA A 240 12.70 -4.77 1.80
C ALA A 240 12.10 -5.72 2.84
N LEU A 241 10.85 -6.09 2.65
CA LEU A 241 10.16 -7.10 3.44
C LEU A 241 10.08 -8.40 2.65
N ASP A 242 10.22 -9.54 3.32
CA ASP A 242 9.94 -10.85 2.73
C ASP A 242 8.43 -11.12 2.62
N ARG A 243 8.06 -12.34 2.20
CA ARG A 243 6.65 -12.72 2.08
C ARG A 243 5.90 -12.68 3.43
N ASN A 244 6.58 -12.84 4.55
CA ASN A 244 6.01 -12.83 5.90
C ASN A 244 6.09 -11.45 6.56
N PHE A 245 6.31 -10.39 5.77
CA PHE A 245 6.49 -9.02 6.25
C PHE A 245 7.68 -8.82 7.18
N LYS A 246 8.62 -9.77 7.25
CA LYS A 246 9.85 -9.62 8.03
C LYS A 246 10.87 -8.81 7.23
N CYS A 247 11.68 -8.02 7.95
CA CYS A 247 12.71 -7.22 7.29
C CYS A 247 13.82 -8.12 6.72
N ALA A 248 13.84 -8.26 5.41
CA ALA A 248 14.85 -9.00 4.67
C ALA A 248 16.08 -8.15 4.34
N GLY A 249 15.95 -6.83 4.36
CA GLY A 249 17.06 -5.91 4.15
C GLY A 249 16.66 -4.45 4.36
N MET A 250 17.64 -3.64 4.75
CA MET A 250 17.44 -2.21 4.96
C MET A 250 18.67 -1.43 4.48
N TRP A 251 18.43 -0.32 3.78
CA TRP A 251 19.47 0.53 3.22
C TRP A 251 19.20 1.97 3.52
N LEU A 252 20.27 2.68 3.82
CA LEU A 252 20.26 4.09 4.08
C LEU A 252 21.04 4.81 2.96
N ILE A 253 20.42 5.77 2.33
CA ILE A 253 20.97 6.47 1.17
C ILE A 253 20.86 7.96 1.42
N PRO A 254 21.98 8.71 1.47
CA PRO A 254 21.91 10.17 1.52
C PRO A 254 21.14 10.71 0.31
N MET A 255 20.16 11.59 0.53
CA MET A 255 19.32 12.11 -0.56
C MET A 255 20.14 12.85 -1.61
N GLN A 256 21.22 13.51 -1.22
CA GLN A 256 22.16 14.17 -2.11
C GLN A 256 22.83 13.22 -3.11
N ASN A 257 22.93 11.91 -2.77
CA ASN A 257 23.52 10.87 -3.64
C ASN A 257 22.49 10.29 -4.61
N LEU A 258 21.23 10.68 -4.52
CA LEU A 258 20.23 10.26 -5.48
C LEU A 258 20.34 11.10 -6.75
N THR A 259 20.71 10.43 -7.86
CA THR A 259 20.65 11.07 -9.18
C THR A 259 19.22 11.23 -9.62
N ASN A 260 18.55 12.27 -9.17
CA ASN A 260 17.25 12.72 -9.67
C ASN A 260 16.39 11.63 -10.38
N PRO A 261 16.28 10.40 -9.88
CA PRO A 261 15.44 9.40 -10.52
C PRO A 261 14.02 9.66 -10.11
N LYS A 262 13.13 9.86 -11.06
CA LYS A 262 11.68 9.84 -10.80
C LYS A 262 11.28 8.51 -10.15
N SER A 263 12.04 7.46 -10.42
CA SER A 263 11.84 6.14 -9.82
C SER A 263 13.12 5.28 -9.92
N ALA A 264 13.27 4.34 -9.00
CA ALA A 264 14.30 3.32 -9.02
C ALA A 264 13.69 1.94 -8.81
N ASN A 265 14.36 0.90 -9.32
CA ASN A 265 13.94 -0.48 -9.08
C ASN A 265 14.86 -1.13 -8.05
N LEU A 266 14.27 -1.86 -7.11
CA LEU A 266 15.02 -2.75 -6.25
C LEU A 266 15.56 -3.90 -7.10
N LYS A 267 16.88 -4.01 -7.21
CA LYS A 267 17.52 -5.21 -7.75
C LYS A 267 17.65 -6.21 -6.61
N VAL A 268 17.03 -7.35 -6.77
CA VAL A 268 17.39 -8.54 -5.99
C VAL A 268 18.61 -9.13 -6.70
N VAL A 269 19.78 -8.89 -6.14
CA VAL A 269 21.07 -9.32 -6.73
C VAL A 269 21.37 -10.72 -6.30
N ASN A 270 20.70 -11.50 -5.81
CA ASN A 270 20.73 -12.92 -5.51
C ASN A 270 19.38 -13.29 -4.90
N THR A 271 19.06 -14.52 -4.90
CA THR A 271 17.81 -15.10 -4.40
C THR A 271 17.52 -14.78 -2.93
N THR A 272 18.45 -14.22 -2.20
CA THR A 272 18.29 -13.86 -0.79
C THR A 272 18.39 -12.36 -0.59
N VAL A 273 17.24 -11.75 -0.38
CA VAL A 273 17.15 -10.34 0.04
C VAL A 273 17.93 -10.11 1.35
N GLY A 274 18.11 -11.16 2.16
CA GLY A 274 18.85 -11.11 3.42
C GLY A 274 20.38 -10.94 3.30
N THR A 275 20.97 -11.07 2.10
CA THR A 275 22.40 -10.76 1.89
C THR A 275 22.67 -9.28 1.74
N LEU A 276 21.65 -8.47 1.70
CA LEU A 276 21.77 -7.04 1.64
C LEU A 276 22.09 -6.53 3.05
N ASN A 277 23.17 -5.77 3.17
CA ASN A 277 23.70 -5.29 4.45
C ASN A 277 22.62 -4.57 5.25
N VAL A 278 22.18 -5.20 6.34
CA VAL A 278 21.30 -4.57 7.31
C VAL A 278 22.05 -3.44 7.98
N ILE A 279 21.47 -2.27 7.98
CA ILE A 279 22.06 -1.08 8.54
C ILE A 279 22.12 -1.19 10.07
N PRO A 280 23.32 -1.00 10.68
CA PRO A 280 23.44 -0.98 12.11
C PRO A 280 22.63 0.15 12.74
N SER A 281 22.20 -0.02 13.98
CA SER A 281 21.37 0.94 14.71
C SER A 281 22.11 2.22 15.16
N LYS A 282 23.42 2.35 14.91
CA LYS A 282 24.20 3.52 15.33
C LYS A 282 24.27 4.55 14.22
N ILE A 283 23.85 5.75 14.51
CA ILE A 283 23.77 6.85 13.54
C ILE A 283 25.13 7.43 13.15
N SER A 284 26.16 7.29 13.98
CA SER A 284 27.50 7.82 13.69
C SER A 284 28.06 7.36 12.33
N TRP A 285 27.66 6.19 11.84
CA TRP A 285 28.10 5.70 10.54
C TRP A 285 27.23 6.20 9.35
N LEU A 286 26.06 6.76 9.59
CA LEU A 286 25.26 7.44 8.56
C LEU A 286 26.01 8.61 7.96
N GLN A 287 26.95 9.20 8.70
CA GLN A 287 27.74 10.34 8.28
C GLN A 287 28.85 9.97 7.31
N THR A 288 29.29 8.72 7.26
CA THR A 288 30.43 8.28 6.47
C THR A 288 30.08 7.79 5.07
N GLY A 289 28.83 7.47 4.78
CA GLY A 289 28.36 7.12 3.43
C GLY A 289 28.94 5.84 2.79
N GLU A 290 29.80 5.11 3.51
CA GLU A 290 30.63 4.05 2.93
C GLU A 290 29.96 2.70 2.69
N THR A 291 28.76 2.47 3.22
CA THR A 291 28.12 1.14 3.19
C THR A 291 26.92 1.03 2.26
N PHE A 292 26.72 2.00 1.39
CA PHE A 292 25.53 2.01 0.52
C PHE A 292 25.81 1.30 -0.79
N LYS A 293 25.43 0.04 -0.87
CA LYS A 293 25.19 -0.58 -2.16
C LYS A 293 23.87 -0.02 -2.71
N SER A 294 23.98 0.72 -3.81
CA SER A 294 22.82 1.28 -4.50
C SER A 294 21.98 0.16 -5.10
N PHE A 295 20.80 -0.08 -4.56
CA PHE A 295 19.83 -1.02 -5.10
C PHE A 295 19.18 -0.49 -6.35
N GLY A 296 19.89 -0.47 -7.46
CA GLY A 296 19.38 0.06 -8.72
C GLY A 296 19.03 1.55 -8.68
N VAL A 297 19.36 2.26 -7.61
CA VAL A 297 19.32 3.71 -7.55
C VAL A 297 20.62 4.21 -8.16
N LYS A 298 20.54 4.91 -9.28
CA LYS A 298 21.74 5.51 -9.90
C LYS A 298 22.26 6.62 -9.00
N LYS A 299 23.54 6.56 -8.59
CA LYS A 299 24.21 7.68 -7.94
C LYS A 299 24.32 8.85 -8.93
N LYS A 300 24.20 10.08 -8.47
CA LYS A 300 24.66 11.23 -9.24
C LYS A 300 26.15 11.06 -9.52
N PRO A 301 26.63 11.28 -10.75
CA PRO A 301 28.05 11.56 -10.95
C PRO A 301 28.35 12.76 -10.04
N GLN A 302 29.36 12.63 -9.18
CA GLN A 302 29.88 13.83 -8.51
C GLN A 302 30.22 14.84 -9.62
N PRO A 303 29.87 16.13 -9.46
CA PRO A 303 30.41 17.12 -10.36
C PRO A 303 31.92 16.93 -10.33
N ASN A 304 32.49 16.60 -11.50
CA ASN A 304 33.92 16.53 -11.63
C ASN A 304 34.52 17.76 -10.96
N GLN A 305 35.42 17.53 -10.01
CA GLN A 305 36.44 18.50 -9.69
C GLN A 305 37.29 18.64 -10.98
N LEU A 306 36.73 19.36 -11.95
CA LEU A 306 37.48 19.91 -13.07
C LEU A 306 38.05 21.20 -12.54
N ASN A 307 39.39 21.21 -12.54
CA ASN A 307 40.31 22.36 -12.42
C ASN A 307 40.74 22.74 -10.99
N GLN A 308 41.84 22.14 -10.59
CA GLN A 308 43.03 22.93 -10.30
C GLN A 308 44.20 22.28 -11.03
#